data_5867341ffa8c5130d0385c975cd217c3
#
_entry.id   5867341ffa8c5130d0385c975cd217c3
#
_cell.length_a   1.000
_cell.length_b   1.000
_cell.length_c   1.000
_cell.angle_alpha   90.00
_cell.angle_beta   90.00
_cell.angle_gamma   90.00
#
_symmetry.space_group_name_H-M   'P 1'
#
loop_
_entity.id
_entity.type
_entity.pdbx_description
1 polymer ?
#
loop_
_entity_poly.entity_id
_entity_poly.type
_entity_poly.pdbx_seq_one_letter_code
_entity_poly.pdbx_strand_id
1 'polypeptide(L)'
;MNLDDLDVTLLETLHAHPRVGDLELSRVAGVARATVQSRLRKMAEAGVIRDWAPTIDPAAAGHAVQAFVTLEISQGALEDVRRDLAEIPEVLEAYVTTGSFDVFCKVATGSHAKLQEVLVRIDQSHAVVRSTSVVALSTLIEPRTLDLLRTGARSR
;
A
#
# COMPACT_ATOMS: atom_id res chain seq x y z
N MET A 1 11.97 5.52 -12.93
CA MET A 1 12.75 4.44 -13.59
C MET A 1 11.87 3.80 -14.64
N ASN A 2 12.43 3.45 -15.80
CA ASN A 2 11.71 2.70 -16.83
C ASN A 2 12.10 1.22 -16.67
N LEU A 3 11.12 0.35 -16.44
CA LEU A 3 11.35 -1.09 -16.28
C LEU A 3 11.41 -1.76 -17.66
N ASP A 4 12.37 -2.67 -17.85
CA ASP A 4 12.44 -3.54 -19.03
C ASP A 4 11.90 -4.95 -18.70
N ASP A 5 11.84 -5.83 -19.70
CA ASP A 5 11.31 -7.19 -19.55
C ASP A 5 12.08 -8.01 -18.50
N LEU A 6 13.40 -7.77 -18.36
CA LEU A 6 14.21 -8.42 -17.33
C LEU A 6 13.79 -7.97 -15.93
N ASP A 7 13.57 -6.66 -15.72
CA ASP A 7 13.11 -6.12 -14.44
C ASP A 7 11.74 -6.70 -14.06
N VAL A 8 10.81 -6.78 -15.02
CA VAL A 8 9.47 -7.39 -14.81
C VAL A 8 9.61 -8.87 -14.45
N THR A 9 10.43 -9.63 -15.17
CA THR A 9 10.68 -11.06 -14.87
C THR A 9 11.23 -11.27 -13.46
N LEU A 10 12.15 -10.44 -13.03
CA LEU A 10 12.71 -10.51 -11.67
C LEU A 10 11.64 -10.22 -10.62
N LEU A 11 10.81 -9.19 -10.82
CA LEU A 11 9.73 -8.84 -9.90
C LEU A 11 8.64 -9.92 -9.84
N GLU A 12 8.28 -10.52 -10.97
CA GLU A 12 7.32 -11.63 -11.03
C GLU A 12 7.84 -12.86 -10.29
N THR A 13 9.12 -13.19 -10.48
CA THR A 13 9.75 -14.33 -9.80
C THR A 13 9.81 -14.13 -8.28
N LEU A 14 10.18 -12.91 -7.84
CA LEU A 14 10.18 -12.54 -6.43
C LEU A 14 8.78 -12.58 -5.81
N HIS A 15 7.76 -12.13 -6.55
CA HIS A 15 6.39 -12.17 -6.08
C HIS A 15 5.87 -13.60 -5.93
N ALA A 16 6.15 -14.47 -6.90
CA ALA A 16 5.75 -15.89 -6.86
C ALA A 16 6.54 -16.68 -5.79
N HIS A 17 7.79 -16.30 -5.55
CA HIS A 17 8.72 -16.97 -4.65
C HIS A 17 9.46 -15.97 -3.76
N PRO A 18 8.83 -15.40 -2.72
CA PRO A 18 9.39 -14.31 -1.93
C PRO A 18 10.70 -14.63 -1.19
N ARG A 19 11.06 -15.92 -1.11
CA ARG A 19 12.32 -16.39 -0.47
C ARG A 19 13.35 -16.86 -1.47
N VAL A 20 13.14 -16.60 -2.78
CA VAL A 20 14.09 -16.99 -3.82
C VAL A 20 15.40 -16.21 -3.67
N GLY A 21 16.53 -16.92 -3.78
CA GLY A 21 17.85 -16.28 -3.74
C GLY A 21 18.34 -15.83 -5.12
N ASP A 22 19.34 -14.95 -5.15
CA ASP A 22 19.93 -14.40 -6.37
C ASP A 22 20.39 -15.46 -7.37
N LEU A 23 20.82 -16.62 -6.91
CA LEU A 23 21.27 -17.71 -7.78
C LEU A 23 20.12 -18.28 -8.60
N GLU A 24 18.98 -18.49 -7.97
CA GLU A 24 17.80 -19.02 -8.66
C GLU A 24 17.18 -17.95 -9.56
N LEU A 25 17.13 -16.68 -9.12
CA LEU A 25 16.74 -15.54 -9.94
C LEU A 25 17.60 -15.45 -11.20
N SER A 26 18.93 -15.67 -11.08
CA SER A 26 19.83 -15.64 -12.24
C SER A 26 19.54 -16.77 -13.22
N ARG A 27 19.17 -17.95 -12.75
CA ARG A 27 18.78 -19.08 -13.59
C ARG A 27 17.46 -18.83 -14.33
N VAL A 28 16.44 -18.35 -13.61
CA VAL A 28 15.13 -18.04 -14.19
C VAL A 28 15.23 -16.93 -15.23
N ALA A 29 15.97 -15.87 -14.92
CA ALA A 29 16.13 -14.72 -15.81
C ALA A 29 17.18 -14.93 -16.92
N GLY A 30 17.98 -16.00 -16.88
CA GLY A 30 19.02 -16.29 -17.87
C GLY A 30 20.18 -15.29 -17.88
N VAL A 31 20.48 -14.64 -16.74
CA VAL A 31 21.52 -13.61 -16.63
C VAL A 31 22.48 -13.91 -15.48
N ALA A 32 23.66 -13.27 -15.48
CA ALA A 32 24.63 -13.43 -14.40
C ALA A 32 24.06 -12.92 -13.04
N ARG A 33 24.45 -13.57 -11.95
CA ARG A 33 24.05 -13.19 -10.57
C ARG A 33 24.35 -11.71 -10.27
N ALA A 34 25.50 -11.21 -10.71
CA ALA A 34 25.86 -9.80 -10.53
C ALA A 34 24.87 -8.85 -11.23
N THR A 35 24.33 -9.26 -12.39
CA THR A 35 23.30 -8.52 -13.12
C THR A 35 22.01 -8.46 -12.30
N VAL A 36 21.56 -9.60 -11.73
CA VAL A 36 20.39 -9.65 -10.85
C VAL A 36 20.56 -8.68 -9.69
N GLN A 37 21.67 -8.79 -8.96
CA GLN A 37 21.94 -7.91 -7.80
C GLN A 37 21.95 -6.43 -8.18
N SER A 38 22.56 -6.09 -9.31
CA SER A 38 22.59 -4.70 -9.81
C SER A 38 21.20 -4.18 -10.14
N ARG A 39 20.34 -5.02 -10.78
CA ARG A 39 18.97 -4.65 -11.13
C ARG A 39 18.08 -4.48 -9.91
N LEU A 40 18.12 -5.44 -8.97
CA LEU A 40 17.36 -5.36 -7.74
C LEU A 40 17.73 -4.12 -6.91
N ARG A 41 19.02 -3.83 -6.79
CA ARG A 41 19.49 -2.63 -6.11
C ARG A 41 18.98 -1.35 -6.78
N LYS A 42 19.08 -1.24 -8.10
CA LYS A 42 18.55 -0.06 -8.84
C LYS A 42 17.05 0.11 -8.66
N MET A 43 16.27 -0.99 -8.66
CA MET A 43 14.83 -0.93 -8.42
C MET A 43 14.50 -0.50 -6.98
N ALA A 44 15.29 -0.93 -6.00
CA ALA A 44 15.14 -0.48 -4.60
C ALA A 44 15.52 0.99 -4.44
N GLU A 45 16.66 1.43 -4.99
CA GLU A 45 17.09 2.83 -4.96
C GLU A 45 16.11 3.77 -5.67
N ALA A 46 15.45 3.30 -6.72
CA ALA A 46 14.41 4.04 -7.45
C ALA A 46 13.02 3.96 -6.78
N GLY A 47 12.86 3.25 -5.65
CA GLY A 47 11.60 3.09 -4.94
C GLY A 47 10.57 2.19 -5.64
N VAL A 48 10.96 1.44 -6.68
CA VAL A 48 10.11 0.42 -7.32
C VAL A 48 9.88 -0.73 -6.36
N ILE A 49 10.94 -1.20 -5.70
CA ILE A 49 10.86 -2.11 -4.57
C ILE A 49 10.90 -1.24 -3.31
N ARG A 50 9.78 -1.14 -2.60
CA ARG A 50 9.66 -0.31 -1.40
C ARG A 50 10.33 -0.92 -0.19
N ASP A 51 10.14 -2.22 -0.01
CA ASP A 51 10.72 -3.01 1.07
C ASP A 51 10.77 -4.50 0.68
N TRP A 52 11.31 -5.31 1.56
CA TRP A 52 11.41 -6.76 1.44
C TRP A 52 10.57 -7.48 2.51
N ALA A 53 9.69 -6.73 3.19
CA ALA A 53 8.81 -7.27 4.21
C ALA A 53 7.70 -8.15 3.61
N PRO A 54 7.21 -9.14 4.36
CA PRO A 54 6.05 -9.92 3.93
C PRO A 54 4.81 -9.03 3.86
N THR A 55 3.94 -9.29 2.90
CA THR A 55 2.58 -8.72 2.89
C THR A 55 1.78 -9.36 4.02
N ILE A 56 1.15 -8.52 4.85
CA ILE A 56 0.32 -8.95 5.97
C ILE A 56 -1.15 -8.71 5.60
N ASP A 57 -1.97 -9.75 5.75
CA ASP A 57 -3.43 -9.62 5.66
C ASP A 57 -3.98 -9.20 7.03
N PRO A 58 -4.56 -7.99 7.16
CA PRO A 58 -5.12 -7.52 8.42
C PRO A 58 -6.25 -8.41 8.92
N ALA A 59 -7.09 -8.96 8.03
CA ALA A 59 -8.21 -9.81 8.41
C ALA A 59 -7.73 -11.13 9.03
N ALA A 60 -6.74 -11.78 8.41
CA ALA A 60 -6.10 -12.98 8.94
C ALA A 60 -5.35 -12.72 10.25
N ALA A 61 -4.87 -11.49 10.45
CA ALA A 61 -4.23 -11.03 11.69
C ALA A 61 -5.23 -10.60 12.79
N GLY A 62 -6.55 -10.81 12.59
CA GLY A 62 -7.58 -10.48 13.59
C GLY A 62 -8.25 -9.11 13.41
N HIS A 63 -7.96 -8.38 12.34
CA HIS A 63 -8.54 -7.07 12.01
C HIS A 63 -9.47 -7.17 10.80
N ALA A 64 -10.54 -7.97 10.93
CA ALA A 64 -11.42 -8.32 9.81
C ALA A 64 -12.42 -7.20 9.42
N VAL A 65 -12.63 -6.20 10.27
CA VAL A 65 -13.54 -5.08 9.97
C VAL A 65 -12.74 -4.00 9.27
N GLN A 66 -12.95 -3.85 7.97
CA GLN A 66 -12.31 -2.80 7.16
C GLN A 66 -13.30 -1.68 6.86
N ALA A 67 -12.83 -0.44 6.88
CA ALA A 67 -13.60 0.72 6.50
C ALA A 67 -12.76 1.71 5.69
N PHE A 68 -13.43 2.46 4.83
CA PHE A 68 -12.87 3.62 4.16
C PHE A 68 -13.47 4.87 4.78
N VAL A 69 -12.61 5.84 5.10
CA VAL A 69 -13.00 7.09 5.76
C VAL A 69 -12.55 8.24 4.90
N THR A 70 -13.49 9.13 4.56
CA THR A 70 -13.18 10.39 3.89
C THR A 70 -13.23 11.53 4.90
N LEU A 71 -12.29 12.47 4.79
CA LEU A 71 -12.19 13.62 5.68
C LEU A 71 -12.23 14.92 4.88
N GLU A 72 -13.05 15.86 5.34
CA GLU A 72 -12.94 17.27 5.01
C GLU A 72 -12.12 17.93 6.13
N ILE A 73 -11.10 18.71 5.78
CA ILE A 73 -10.18 19.28 6.76
C ILE A 73 -10.19 20.82 6.71
N SER A 74 -9.80 21.44 7.79
CA SER A 74 -9.63 22.89 7.84
C SER A 74 -8.51 23.35 6.88
N GLN A 75 -8.66 24.55 6.32
CA GLN A 75 -7.67 25.09 5.38
C GLN A 75 -6.28 25.16 6.04
N GLY A 76 -5.29 24.57 5.36
CA GLY A 76 -3.90 24.54 5.83
C GLY A 76 -3.58 23.49 6.89
N ALA A 77 -4.56 22.67 7.32
CA ALA A 77 -4.41 21.72 8.42
C ALA A 77 -3.89 20.32 7.99
N LEU A 78 -3.42 20.15 6.75
CA LEU A 78 -3.01 18.85 6.22
C LEU A 78 -1.91 18.16 7.05
N GLU A 79 -0.93 18.94 7.54
CA GLU A 79 0.18 18.39 8.32
C GLU A 79 -0.28 17.95 9.73
N ASP A 80 -1.24 18.67 10.32
CA ASP A 80 -1.84 18.27 11.60
C ASP A 80 -2.63 16.98 11.45
N VAL A 81 -3.46 16.86 10.39
CA VAL A 81 -4.17 15.61 10.08
C VAL A 81 -3.20 14.46 9.84
N ARG A 82 -2.13 14.69 9.08
CA ARG A 82 -1.10 13.66 8.83
C ARG A 82 -0.50 13.14 10.15
N ARG A 83 -0.17 14.03 11.06
CA ARG A 83 0.37 13.68 12.39
C ARG A 83 -0.64 12.91 13.22
N ASP A 84 -1.87 13.42 13.30
CA ASP A 84 -2.93 12.82 14.12
C ASP A 84 -3.32 11.42 13.62
N LEU A 85 -3.42 11.23 12.30
CA LEU A 85 -3.69 9.92 11.69
C LEU A 85 -2.52 8.93 11.88
N ALA A 86 -1.27 9.40 11.86
CA ALA A 86 -0.09 8.55 12.05
C ALA A 86 -0.01 7.97 13.47
N GLU A 87 -0.69 8.57 14.45
CA GLU A 87 -0.78 8.05 15.82
C GLU A 87 -1.88 7.00 16.01
N ILE A 88 -2.69 6.72 14.99
CA ILE A 88 -3.77 5.73 15.02
C ILE A 88 -3.31 4.47 14.27
N PRO A 89 -2.89 3.40 14.97
CA PRO A 89 -2.35 2.19 14.32
C PRO A 89 -3.35 1.49 13.38
N GLU A 90 -4.64 1.67 13.63
CA GLU A 90 -5.72 1.13 12.82
C GLU A 90 -5.86 1.82 11.46
N VAL A 91 -5.28 3.02 11.26
CA VAL A 91 -5.18 3.71 9.97
C VAL A 91 -4.03 3.10 9.20
N LEU A 92 -4.35 2.28 8.20
CA LEU A 92 -3.36 1.56 7.41
C LEU A 92 -2.76 2.41 6.30
N GLU A 93 -3.59 3.27 5.70
CA GLU A 93 -3.25 4.09 4.54
C GLU A 93 -4.03 5.41 4.61
N ALA A 94 -3.41 6.49 4.16
CA ALA A 94 -4.08 7.78 4.00
C ALA A 94 -3.56 8.49 2.74
N TYR A 95 -4.45 9.11 2.00
CA TYR A 95 -4.16 9.78 0.74
C TYR A 95 -4.79 11.18 0.72
N VAL A 96 -4.04 12.17 0.26
CA VAL A 96 -4.60 13.47 -0.11
C VAL A 96 -5.30 13.32 -1.45
N THR A 97 -6.50 13.85 -1.57
CA THR A 97 -7.34 13.66 -2.74
C THR A 97 -7.77 15.00 -3.35
N THR A 98 -8.25 14.93 -4.58
CA THR A 98 -8.96 16.03 -5.23
C THR A 98 -10.45 15.74 -5.21
N GLY A 99 -11.30 16.75 -5.10
CA GLY A 99 -12.77 16.59 -5.18
C GLY A 99 -13.51 17.04 -3.93
N SER A 100 -14.52 16.27 -3.51
CA SER A 100 -15.45 16.65 -2.45
C SER A 100 -14.95 16.42 -1.03
N PHE A 101 -13.80 15.79 -0.87
CA PHE A 101 -13.12 15.57 0.41
C PHE A 101 -11.62 15.68 0.20
N ASP A 102 -10.89 15.99 1.28
CA ASP A 102 -9.47 16.30 1.22
C ASP A 102 -8.57 15.09 1.46
N VAL A 103 -9.01 14.16 2.33
CA VAL A 103 -8.23 12.98 2.70
C VAL A 103 -9.11 11.72 2.62
N PHE A 104 -8.51 10.64 2.11
CA PHE A 104 -9.10 9.30 2.06
C PHE A 104 -8.23 8.35 2.88
N CYS A 105 -8.84 7.64 3.84
CA CYS A 105 -8.15 6.69 4.70
C CYS A 105 -8.71 5.28 4.54
N LYS A 106 -7.84 4.29 4.70
CA LYS A 106 -8.20 2.89 4.90
C LYS A 106 -7.93 2.50 6.35
N VAL A 107 -8.93 1.96 7.00
CA VAL A 107 -8.90 1.56 8.43
C VAL A 107 -9.20 0.08 8.54
N ALA A 108 -8.50 -0.63 9.46
CA ALA A 108 -8.84 -2.01 9.79
C ALA A 108 -8.86 -2.21 11.31
N THR A 109 -9.88 -2.92 11.80
CA THR A 109 -10.12 -3.15 13.23
C THR A 109 -10.62 -4.57 13.49
N GLY A 110 -10.50 -5.05 14.73
CA GLY A 110 -10.97 -6.38 15.14
C GLY A 110 -12.48 -6.48 15.33
N SER A 111 -13.20 -5.35 15.45
CA SER A 111 -14.66 -5.34 15.67
C SER A 111 -15.28 -4.01 15.26
N HIS A 112 -16.61 -3.99 15.08
CA HIS A 112 -17.35 -2.74 14.82
C HIS A 112 -17.30 -1.78 16.00
N ALA A 113 -17.27 -2.28 17.23
CA ALA A 113 -17.10 -1.44 18.42
C ALA A 113 -15.74 -0.72 18.38
N LYS A 114 -14.69 -1.45 18.03
CA LYS A 114 -13.35 -0.84 17.86
C LYS A 114 -13.30 0.15 16.70
N LEU A 115 -14.00 -0.13 15.60
CA LEU A 115 -14.13 0.82 14.50
C LEU A 115 -14.76 2.13 14.98
N GLN A 116 -15.83 2.06 15.76
CA GLN A 116 -16.46 3.25 16.33
C GLN A 116 -15.50 4.07 17.18
N GLU A 117 -14.68 3.42 18.04
CA GLU A 117 -13.66 4.11 18.82
C GLU A 117 -12.64 4.84 17.94
N VAL A 118 -12.20 4.19 16.86
CA VAL A 118 -11.25 4.78 15.90
C VAL A 118 -11.86 5.98 15.18
N LEU A 119 -13.12 5.89 14.74
CA LEU A 119 -13.81 7.00 14.08
C LEU A 119 -13.96 8.20 15.04
N VAL A 120 -14.34 7.96 16.29
CA VAL A 120 -14.38 9.02 17.32
C VAL A 120 -13.01 9.65 17.52
N ARG A 121 -11.95 8.85 17.55
CA ARG A 121 -10.58 9.36 17.68
C ARG A 121 -10.15 10.22 16.49
N ILE A 122 -10.53 9.84 15.27
CA ILE A 122 -10.30 10.66 14.06
C ILE A 122 -11.06 11.99 14.17
N ASP A 123 -12.32 11.96 14.59
CA ASP A 123 -13.18 13.14 14.72
C ASP A 123 -12.73 14.09 15.85
N GLN A 124 -11.95 13.60 16.81
CA GLN A 124 -11.37 14.44 17.88
C GLN A 124 -10.22 15.32 17.38
N SER A 125 -9.67 15.07 16.20
CA SER A 125 -8.70 15.98 15.58
C SER A 125 -9.36 17.32 15.28
N HIS A 126 -8.83 18.39 15.83
CA HIS A 126 -9.31 19.76 15.56
C HIS A 126 -9.15 20.17 14.09
N ALA A 127 -8.33 19.44 13.35
CA ALA A 127 -8.11 19.66 11.94
C ALA A 127 -9.19 19.07 11.03
N VAL A 128 -9.99 18.10 11.54
CA VAL A 128 -11.09 17.45 10.81
C VAL A 128 -12.39 18.25 11.01
N VAL A 129 -12.97 18.66 9.89
CA VAL A 129 -14.27 19.37 9.88
C VAL A 129 -15.43 18.38 9.80
N ARG A 130 -15.25 17.32 8.99
CA ARG A 130 -16.25 16.26 8.77
C ARG A 130 -15.55 14.98 8.39
N SER A 131 -16.07 13.86 8.89
CA SER A 131 -15.73 12.52 8.41
C SER A 131 -16.96 11.79 7.87
N THR A 132 -16.72 10.90 6.91
CA THR A 132 -17.71 9.94 6.42
C THR A 132 -17.04 8.59 6.28
N SER A 133 -17.66 7.55 6.85
CA SER A 133 -17.11 6.20 6.81
C SER A 133 -18.00 5.24 6.06
N VAL A 134 -17.38 4.32 5.32
CA VAL A 134 -18.04 3.22 4.60
C VAL A 134 -17.35 1.91 4.99
N VAL A 135 -18.11 0.98 5.53
CA VAL A 135 -17.58 -0.36 5.89
C VAL A 135 -17.50 -1.21 4.62
N ALA A 136 -16.34 -1.80 4.37
CA ALA A 136 -16.15 -2.77 3.30
C ALA A 136 -16.76 -4.12 3.70
N LEU A 137 -17.68 -4.64 2.89
CA LEU A 137 -18.29 -5.94 3.15
C LEU A 137 -17.38 -7.10 2.72
N SER A 138 -16.64 -6.91 1.64
CA SER A 138 -15.66 -7.87 1.11
C SER A 138 -14.69 -7.18 0.17
N THR A 139 -13.51 -7.76 -0.01
CA THR A 139 -12.56 -7.36 -1.05
C THR A 139 -12.96 -8.00 -2.38
N LEU A 140 -13.26 -7.19 -3.38
CA LEU A 140 -13.60 -7.68 -4.71
C LEU A 140 -12.35 -7.98 -5.55
N ILE A 141 -11.32 -7.15 -5.41
CA ILE A 141 -10.02 -7.30 -6.08
C ILE A 141 -8.93 -7.00 -5.05
N GLU A 142 -8.06 -7.98 -4.82
CA GLU A 142 -6.89 -7.81 -3.96
C GLU A 142 -5.88 -6.82 -4.58
N PRO A 143 -5.08 -6.10 -3.77
CA PRO A 143 -4.05 -5.21 -4.26
C PRO A 143 -3.10 -5.95 -5.23
N ARG A 144 -2.97 -5.44 -6.46
CA ARG A 144 -2.16 -6.06 -7.52
C ARG A 144 -1.44 -5.00 -8.34
N THR A 145 -0.13 -4.95 -8.23
CA THR A 145 0.70 -3.99 -8.98
C THR A 145 1.38 -4.64 -10.19
N LEU A 146 1.69 -5.94 -10.11
CA LEU A 146 2.42 -6.65 -11.17
C LEU A 146 1.67 -6.69 -12.50
N ASP A 147 0.34 -6.85 -12.47
CA ASP A 147 -0.47 -6.85 -13.70
C ASP A 147 -0.36 -5.53 -14.46
N LEU A 148 -0.21 -4.41 -13.74
CA LEU A 148 0.01 -3.10 -14.35
C LEU A 148 1.38 -3.03 -15.07
N LEU A 149 2.42 -3.64 -14.52
CA LEU A 149 3.75 -3.64 -15.12
C LEU A 149 3.79 -4.43 -16.44
N ARG A 150 3.03 -5.54 -16.52
CA ARG A 150 2.90 -6.36 -17.74
C ARG A 150 2.28 -5.59 -18.92
N THR A 151 1.36 -4.67 -18.65
CA THR A 151 0.74 -3.88 -19.72
C THR A 151 1.69 -2.83 -20.30
N GLY A 152 2.58 -2.26 -19.49
CA GLY A 152 3.57 -1.27 -19.92
C GLY A 152 4.72 -1.86 -20.77
N ALA A 153 5.10 -3.12 -20.54
CA ALA A 153 6.15 -3.81 -21.28
C ALA A 153 5.70 -4.26 -22.70
N ARG A 154 4.39 -4.51 -22.89
CA ARG A 154 3.82 -4.96 -24.19
C ARG A 154 3.56 -3.83 -25.20
N SER A 155 3.73 -2.58 -24.82
CA SER A 155 3.41 -1.42 -25.66
C SER A 155 4.62 -0.82 -26.39
N ARG A 156 5.70 -1.59 -26.56
CA ARG A 156 6.91 -1.15 -27.29
C ARG A 156 7.33 -2.14 -28.34
#